data_de7fb6ded1565e4f8e064613df95d090
#
_entry.id   de7fb6ded1565e4f8e064613df95d090
#
_cell.length_a   1.000
_cell.length_b   1.000
_cell.length_c   1.000
_cell.angle_alpha   90.00
_cell.angle_beta   90.00
_cell.angle_gamma   90.00
#
_symmetry.space_group_name_H-M   'P 1'
#
loop_
_entity.id
_entity.type
_entity.pdbx_description
1 polymer ?
#
loop_
_entity_poly.entity_id
_entity_poly.type
_entity_poly.pdbx_seq_one_letter_code
_entity_poly.pdbx_strand_id
1 'polypeptide(L)'
;EKDNPRTQLKRFLQDHQGESGIVYCLSKRKTEETAEWLRSLGYDALSYHGGMEKSAREANQARFQHDEAVIMVATIAFGMGIDKPDVRFVAHIDLPGSIEAYYQETGRAGRDGLPAEAMMLYGYDDIVLRSRFIEESDAPDQRKRMERQKLDILLGLAETANCRRQVLLSYFGDRCEPCGNCDTCAEPPTLFDGTIAAQKILSCIHRTGERFGQAYIVDVLLGVDDERISRFGHDQISTFGIGREHDNHTWRAIVRQLVAQRLIDVDFAGHGGLSISETGRQFLRAKQALMLRVPRKSKPSRGTVSRGKSVTSALSERDEALFQALREKRLEIARTQNVPPYVIFHDRTLIELATARPASRAQMADVPGVGDAKLERYGPAFLAVINAHG
;
A
#
# COMPACT_ATOMS: atom_id res chain seq x y z
N GLU A 1 9.41 1.79 0.99
CA GLU A 1 9.92 3.12 0.64
C GLU A 1 9.67 3.41 -0.84
N LYS A 2 9.22 4.62 -1.17
CA LYS A 2 8.94 5.07 -2.53
C LYS A 2 10.25 5.55 -3.19
N ASP A 3 10.66 4.84 -4.23
CA ASP A 3 11.84 5.20 -5.04
C ASP A 3 11.40 5.44 -6.49
N ASN A 4 11.02 4.39 -7.19
CA ASN A 4 10.41 4.47 -8.52
C ASN A 4 9.02 3.80 -8.48
N PRO A 5 7.94 4.59 -8.23
CA PRO A 5 6.61 4.03 -8.01
C PRO A 5 6.09 3.17 -9.16
N ARG A 6 6.41 3.53 -10.43
CA ARG A 6 5.98 2.73 -11.59
C ARG A 6 6.70 1.37 -11.62
N THR A 7 8.00 1.34 -11.40
CA THR A 7 8.76 0.09 -11.36
C THR A 7 8.32 -0.78 -10.18
N GLN A 8 8.08 -0.17 -9.01
CA GLN A 8 7.62 -0.89 -7.81
C GLN A 8 6.22 -1.46 -8.00
N LEU A 9 5.28 -0.67 -8.56
CA LEU A 9 3.92 -1.13 -8.87
C LEU A 9 3.94 -2.23 -9.95
N LYS A 10 4.71 -2.06 -11.04
CA LYS A 10 4.84 -3.09 -12.07
C LYS A 10 5.30 -4.43 -11.49
N ARG A 11 6.31 -4.39 -10.62
CA ARG A 11 6.83 -5.60 -9.96
C ARG A 11 5.77 -6.25 -9.08
N PHE A 12 5.04 -5.45 -8.29
CA PHE A 12 3.95 -5.94 -7.45
C PHE A 12 2.85 -6.62 -8.29
N LEU A 13 2.45 -6.00 -9.40
CA LEU A 13 1.41 -6.53 -10.29
C LEU A 13 1.84 -7.78 -11.07
N GLN A 14 3.14 -8.08 -11.18
CA GLN A 14 3.61 -9.33 -11.79
C GLN A 14 3.17 -10.57 -10.99
N ASP A 15 3.02 -10.42 -9.67
CA ASP A 15 2.55 -11.50 -8.79
C ASP A 15 1.01 -11.57 -8.74
N HIS A 16 0.29 -10.60 -9.35
CA HIS A 16 -1.17 -10.46 -9.37
C HIS A 16 -1.76 -10.51 -10.79
N GLN A 17 -1.14 -11.27 -11.71
CA GLN A 17 -1.66 -11.40 -13.07
C GLN A 17 -3.01 -12.12 -13.09
N GLY A 18 -3.97 -11.57 -13.83
CA GLY A 18 -5.31 -12.14 -13.92
C GLY A 18 -6.17 -11.94 -12.67
N GLU A 19 -5.75 -11.09 -11.73
CA GLU A 19 -6.46 -10.77 -10.51
C GLU A 19 -7.05 -9.35 -10.53
N SER A 20 -8.19 -9.17 -9.87
CA SER A 20 -8.81 -7.85 -9.69
C SER A 20 -8.19 -7.13 -8.50
N GLY A 21 -7.94 -5.84 -8.65
CA GLY A 21 -7.37 -5.03 -7.58
C GLY A 21 -7.65 -3.54 -7.67
N ILE A 22 -7.24 -2.81 -6.65
CA ILE A 22 -7.42 -1.36 -6.57
C ILE A 22 -6.06 -0.68 -6.38
N VAL A 23 -5.80 0.35 -7.18
CA VAL A 23 -4.60 1.19 -7.06
C VAL A 23 -5.04 2.60 -6.66
N TYR A 24 -4.72 3.03 -5.45
CA TYR A 24 -5.05 4.36 -4.96
C TYR A 24 -3.96 5.39 -5.32
N CYS A 25 -4.41 6.51 -5.89
CA CYS A 25 -3.62 7.68 -6.26
C CYS A 25 -4.15 8.92 -5.53
N LEU A 26 -3.25 9.88 -5.28
CA LEU A 26 -3.60 11.10 -4.58
C LEU A 26 -4.42 12.08 -5.45
N SER A 27 -4.13 12.19 -6.75
CA SER A 27 -4.72 13.18 -7.64
C SER A 27 -5.44 12.57 -8.84
N LYS A 28 -6.43 13.31 -9.37
CA LYS A 28 -7.19 12.95 -10.58
C LYS A 28 -6.25 12.66 -11.76
N ARG A 29 -5.33 13.60 -12.06
CA ARG A 29 -4.35 13.47 -13.13
C ARG A 29 -3.51 12.20 -12.99
N LYS A 30 -2.97 11.94 -11.79
CA LYS A 30 -2.15 10.75 -11.55
C LYS A 30 -2.96 9.46 -11.70
N THR A 31 -4.25 9.48 -11.36
CA THR A 31 -5.17 8.36 -11.57
C THR A 31 -5.30 8.02 -13.05
N GLU A 32 -5.52 9.02 -13.90
CA GLU A 32 -5.64 8.85 -15.35
C GLU A 32 -4.31 8.38 -15.98
N GLU A 33 -3.19 9.07 -15.66
CA GLU A 33 -1.85 8.72 -16.15
C GLU A 33 -1.43 7.29 -15.73
N THR A 34 -1.80 6.86 -14.51
CA THR A 34 -1.48 5.52 -14.02
C THR A 34 -2.34 4.46 -14.71
N ALA A 35 -3.63 4.71 -14.91
CA ALA A 35 -4.51 3.79 -15.62
C ALA A 35 -4.08 3.62 -17.09
N GLU A 36 -3.73 4.71 -17.78
CA GLU A 36 -3.22 4.69 -19.15
C GLU A 36 -1.90 3.90 -19.24
N TRP A 37 -0.98 4.16 -18.31
CA TRP A 37 0.28 3.44 -18.25
C TRP A 37 0.06 1.94 -18.00
N LEU A 38 -0.86 1.53 -17.11
CA LEU A 38 -1.17 0.12 -16.87
C LEU A 38 -1.77 -0.55 -18.13
N ARG A 39 -2.66 0.16 -18.86
CA ARG A 39 -3.18 -0.32 -20.13
C ARG A 39 -2.06 -0.53 -21.16
N SER A 40 -1.07 0.36 -21.22
CA SER A 40 0.08 0.20 -22.11
C SER A 40 0.94 -1.03 -21.79
N LEU A 41 0.83 -1.57 -20.57
CA LEU A 41 1.47 -2.81 -20.14
C LEU A 41 0.59 -4.07 -20.35
N GLY A 42 -0.63 -3.91 -20.90
CA GLY A 42 -1.55 -5.00 -21.16
C GLY A 42 -2.53 -5.33 -20.03
N TYR A 43 -2.59 -4.53 -18.95
CA TYR A 43 -3.60 -4.71 -17.90
C TYR A 43 -4.93 -4.06 -18.29
N ASP A 44 -6.06 -4.69 -17.93
CA ASP A 44 -7.37 -4.02 -18.01
C ASP A 44 -7.53 -3.07 -16.82
N ALA A 45 -7.14 -1.80 -17.05
CA ALA A 45 -7.13 -0.77 -16.02
C ALA A 45 -8.12 0.36 -16.31
N LEU A 46 -8.95 0.67 -15.31
CA LEU A 46 -9.98 1.69 -15.35
C LEU A 46 -9.64 2.82 -14.39
N SER A 47 -9.92 4.07 -14.78
CA SER A 47 -9.77 5.22 -13.89
C SER A 47 -11.07 5.53 -13.16
N TYR A 48 -10.98 6.02 -11.90
CA TYR A 48 -12.13 6.48 -11.13
C TYR A 48 -11.76 7.65 -10.21
N HIS A 49 -12.37 8.81 -10.45
CA HIS A 49 -12.19 9.99 -9.59
C HIS A 49 -13.38 10.97 -9.71
N GLY A 50 -13.53 11.85 -8.74
CA GLY A 50 -14.66 12.77 -8.66
C GLY A 50 -14.74 13.84 -9.78
N GLY A 51 -13.72 13.96 -10.63
CA GLY A 51 -13.74 14.85 -11.79
C GLY A 51 -14.27 14.22 -13.07
N MET A 52 -14.55 12.92 -13.07
CA MET A 52 -15.14 12.24 -14.23
C MET A 52 -16.64 12.50 -14.33
N GLU A 53 -17.17 12.43 -15.56
CA GLU A 53 -18.60 12.43 -15.82
C GLU A 53 -19.28 11.28 -15.06
N LYS A 54 -20.49 11.52 -14.57
CA LYS A 54 -21.25 10.54 -13.75
C LYS A 54 -21.43 9.20 -14.50
N SER A 55 -21.81 9.28 -15.76
CA SER A 55 -22.02 8.10 -16.64
C SER A 55 -20.74 7.27 -16.80
N ALA A 56 -19.58 7.91 -16.98
CA ALA A 56 -18.30 7.22 -17.09
C ALA A 56 -17.89 6.54 -15.76
N ARG A 57 -18.15 7.20 -14.62
CA ARG A 57 -17.90 6.60 -13.30
C ARG A 57 -18.77 5.37 -13.07
N GLU A 58 -20.06 5.46 -13.38
CA GLU A 58 -21.00 4.36 -13.25
C GLU A 58 -20.62 3.19 -14.17
N ALA A 59 -20.24 3.46 -15.41
CA ALA A 59 -19.78 2.44 -16.35
C ALA A 59 -18.50 1.75 -15.86
N ASN A 60 -17.49 2.50 -15.39
CA ASN A 60 -16.25 1.92 -14.88
C ASN A 60 -16.49 1.12 -13.59
N GLN A 61 -17.36 1.61 -12.72
CA GLN A 61 -17.74 0.88 -11.51
C GLN A 61 -18.48 -0.43 -11.84
N ALA A 62 -19.42 -0.40 -12.77
CA ALA A 62 -20.14 -1.60 -13.23
C ALA A 62 -19.18 -2.60 -13.85
N ARG A 63 -18.25 -2.17 -14.71
CA ARG A 63 -17.20 -3.05 -15.27
C ARG A 63 -16.35 -3.68 -14.16
N PHE A 64 -15.89 -2.90 -13.18
CA PHE A 64 -15.12 -3.44 -12.07
C PHE A 64 -15.88 -4.50 -11.26
N GLN A 65 -17.20 -4.35 -11.11
CA GLN A 65 -18.04 -5.31 -10.40
C GLN A 65 -18.34 -6.58 -11.22
N HIS A 66 -18.52 -6.45 -12.53
CA HIS A 66 -19.00 -7.54 -13.40
C HIS A 66 -17.88 -8.24 -14.18
N ASP A 67 -16.74 -7.58 -14.40
CA ASP A 67 -15.62 -8.18 -15.11
C ASP A 67 -14.59 -8.73 -14.11
N GLU A 68 -13.84 -9.74 -14.54
CA GLU A 68 -12.71 -10.32 -13.83
C GLU A 68 -11.40 -9.68 -14.30
N ALA A 69 -10.35 -9.76 -13.45
CA ALA A 69 -9.01 -9.26 -13.75
C ALA A 69 -8.93 -7.75 -14.05
N VAL A 70 -9.88 -6.95 -13.55
CA VAL A 70 -9.89 -5.50 -13.72
C VAL A 70 -9.14 -4.81 -12.60
N ILE A 71 -8.26 -3.87 -12.95
CA ILE A 71 -7.57 -3.00 -12.01
C ILE A 71 -8.26 -1.63 -11.98
N MET A 72 -8.84 -1.28 -10.84
CA MET A 72 -9.38 0.07 -10.64
C MET A 72 -8.30 1.01 -10.12
N VAL A 73 -7.91 1.99 -10.91
CA VAL A 73 -7.02 3.08 -10.48
C VAL A 73 -7.88 4.25 -10.02
N ALA A 74 -7.76 4.64 -8.76
CA ALA A 74 -8.74 5.56 -8.17
C ALA A 74 -8.16 6.57 -7.18
N THR A 75 -8.87 7.68 -7.00
CA THR A 75 -8.75 8.51 -5.79
C THR A 75 -9.63 7.95 -4.68
N ILE A 76 -9.58 8.55 -3.49
CA ILE A 76 -10.46 8.22 -2.36
C ILE A 76 -11.98 8.31 -2.69
N ALA A 77 -12.34 8.89 -3.83
CA ALA A 77 -13.73 8.92 -4.31
C ALA A 77 -14.29 7.52 -4.65
N PHE A 78 -13.41 6.54 -4.91
CA PHE A 78 -13.77 5.15 -5.12
C PHE A 78 -13.79 4.41 -3.80
N GLY A 79 -14.94 4.42 -3.16
CA GLY A 79 -15.01 3.88 -1.81
C GLY A 79 -16.39 3.41 -1.40
N MET A 80 -17.37 4.27 -1.36
CA MET A 80 -18.72 3.91 -0.92
C MET A 80 -19.40 3.01 -1.95
N GLY A 81 -19.97 1.88 -1.48
CA GLY A 81 -20.74 0.96 -2.33
C GLY A 81 -19.93 -0.05 -3.15
N ILE A 82 -18.64 -0.19 -2.91
CA ILE A 82 -17.83 -1.24 -3.54
C ILE A 82 -17.88 -2.48 -2.67
N ASP A 83 -18.57 -3.50 -3.18
CA ASP A 83 -18.72 -4.80 -2.53
C ASP A 83 -18.34 -5.96 -3.48
N LYS A 84 -17.18 -5.85 -4.12
CA LYS A 84 -16.56 -6.92 -4.89
C LYS A 84 -15.72 -7.78 -3.95
N PRO A 85 -16.09 -9.05 -3.69
CA PRO A 85 -15.43 -9.87 -2.67
C PRO A 85 -14.06 -10.38 -3.11
N ASP A 86 -13.85 -10.56 -4.40
CA ASP A 86 -12.67 -11.14 -5.05
C ASP A 86 -11.59 -10.10 -5.42
N VAL A 87 -11.51 -8.99 -4.70
CA VAL A 87 -10.38 -8.05 -4.81
C VAL A 87 -9.16 -8.68 -4.15
N ARG A 88 -8.12 -8.95 -4.97
CA ARG A 88 -6.91 -9.65 -4.50
C ARG A 88 -5.82 -8.74 -4.00
N PHE A 89 -5.84 -7.48 -4.40
CA PHE A 89 -4.85 -6.52 -3.88
C PHE A 89 -5.40 -5.10 -3.77
N VAL A 90 -4.81 -4.35 -2.84
CA VAL A 90 -4.94 -2.89 -2.74
C VAL A 90 -3.55 -2.27 -2.69
N ALA A 91 -3.22 -1.42 -3.64
CA ALA A 91 -1.93 -0.74 -3.73
C ALA A 91 -2.10 0.77 -3.57
N HIS A 92 -1.43 1.37 -2.60
CA HIS A 92 -1.31 2.80 -2.44
C HIS A 92 0.03 3.26 -3.05
N ILE A 93 -0.01 3.99 -4.15
CA ILE A 93 1.21 4.57 -4.76
C ILE A 93 1.49 5.99 -4.26
N ASP A 94 0.63 6.50 -3.41
CA ASP A 94 0.77 7.72 -2.62
C ASP A 94 0.28 7.47 -1.19
N LEU A 95 0.78 8.24 -0.24
CA LEU A 95 0.40 8.11 1.16
C LEU A 95 -1.10 8.40 1.35
N PRO A 96 -1.89 7.52 2.00
CA PRO A 96 -3.28 7.78 2.36
C PRO A 96 -3.43 9.00 3.29
N GLY A 97 -4.63 9.50 3.47
CA GLY A 97 -4.89 10.67 4.32
C GLY A 97 -4.73 10.39 5.80
N SER A 98 -5.02 9.17 6.23
CA SER A 98 -4.97 8.76 7.64
C SER A 98 -4.89 7.26 7.77
N ILE A 99 -4.65 6.78 9.00
CA ILE A 99 -4.64 5.34 9.30
C ILE A 99 -6.04 4.72 9.14
N GLU A 100 -7.11 5.47 9.41
CA GLU A 100 -8.49 5.03 9.20
C GLU A 100 -8.80 4.88 7.71
N ALA A 101 -8.37 5.84 6.88
CA ALA A 101 -8.49 5.75 5.42
C ALA A 101 -7.75 4.52 4.90
N TYR A 102 -6.50 4.32 5.32
CA TYR A 102 -5.72 3.13 4.97
C TYR A 102 -6.43 1.83 5.35
N TYR A 103 -6.97 1.74 6.57
CA TYR A 103 -7.71 0.57 7.04
C TYR A 103 -8.97 0.29 6.20
N GLN A 104 -9.77 1.33 5.94
CA GLN A 104 -10.98 1.20 5.13
C GLN A 104 -10.70 0.84 3.67
N GLU A 105 -9.62 1.38 3.10
CA GLU A 105 -9.23 1.15 1.71
C GLU A 105 -8.64 -0.25 1.55
N THR A 106 -7.75 -0.69 2.44
CA THR A 106 -7.20 -2.06 2.43
C THR A 106 -8.23 -3.13 2.79
N GLY A 107 -9.22 -2.80 3.62
CA GLY A 107 -10.34 -3.68 3.99
C GLY A 107 -11.30 -4.01 2.84
N ARG A 108 -11.05 -3.50 1.62
CA ARG A 108 -11.79 -3.90 0.40
C ARG A 108 -11.26 -5.18 -0.21
N ALA A 109 -10.04 -5.56 0.12
CA ALA A 109 -9.44 -6.79 -0.39
C ALA A 109 -9.79 -8.02 0.47
N GLY A 110 -9.96 -9.17 -0.16
CA GLY A 110 -10.12 -10.47 0.51
C GLY A 110 -11.43 -10.65 1.29
N ARG A 111 -12.51 -10.00 0.90
CA ARG A 111 -13.82 -10.12 1.58
C ARG A 111 -14.44 -11.51 1.48
N ASP A 112 -13.99 -12.31 0.55
CA ASP A 112 -14.36 -13.73 0.41
C ASP A 112 -13.54 -14.68 1.31
N GLY A 113 -12.64 -14.12 2.15
CA GLY A 113 -11.77 -14.86 3.06
C GLY A 113 -10.57 -15.52 2.39
N LEU A 114 -10.36 -15.30 1.09
CA LEU A 114 -9.15 -15.75 0.40
C LEU A 114 -7.99 -14.76 0.59
N PRO A 115 -6.73 -15.21 0.39
CA PRO A 115 -5.57 -14.36 0.50
C PRO A 115 -5.67 -13.10 -0.37
N ALA A 116 -5.28 -11.97 0.20
CA ALA A 116 -5.20 -10.70 -0.48
C ALA A 116 -4.02 -9.89 0.06
N GLU A 117 -3.45 -9.03 -0.76
CA GLU A 117 -2.24 -8.27 -0.42
C GLU A 117 -2.50 -6.77 -0.40
N ALA A 118 -1.88 -6.07 0.55
CA ALA A 118 -1.90 -4.62 0.65
C ALA A 118 -0.48 -4.07 0.52
N MET A 119 -0.27 -3.18 -0.45
CA MET A 119 0.98 -2.46 -0.66
C MET A 119 0.79 -0.96 -0.40
N MET A 120 1.73 -0.33 0.29
CA MET A 120 1.80 1.12 0.42
C MET A 120 3.19 1.63 0.09
N LEU A 121 3.28 2.54 -0.87
CA LEU A 121 4.49 3.28 -1.21
C LEU A 121 4.39 4.69 -0.62
N TYR A 122 5.43 5.14 0.05
CA TYR A 122 5.50 6.51 0.53
C TYR A 122 6.96 6.99 0.59
N GLY A 123 7.13 8.30 0.47
CA GLY A 123 8.39 9.00 0.60
C GLY A 123 8.22 10.31 1.36
N TYR A 124 9.31 11.02 1.55
CA TYR A 124 9.28 12.32 2.24
C TYR A 124 8.37 13.33 1.55
N ASP A 125 8.39 13.35 0.21
CA ASP A 125 7.57 14.29 -0.58
C ASP A 125 6.07 14.05 -0.39
N ASP A 126 5.65 12.80 -0.15
CA ASP A 126 4.26 12.49 0.18
C ASP A 126 3.86 13.08 1.55
N ILE A 127 4.78 13.06 2.53
CA ILE A 127 4.57 13.65 3.84
C ILE A 127 4.38 15.16 3.71
N VAL A 128 5.30 15.82 2.99
CA VAL A 128 5.23 17.27 2.73
C VAL A 128 3.93 17.63 2.03
N LEU A 129 3.56 16.89 0.99
CA LEU A 129 2.36 17.16 0.21
C LEU A 129 1.07 16.97 1.03
N ARG A 130 0.97 15.89 1.81
CA ARG A 130 -0.18 15.66 2.70
C ARG A 130 -0.33 16.75 3.75
N SER A 131 0.77 17.13 4.34
CA SER A 131 0.78 18.15 5.37
C SER A 131 0.42 19.52 4.81
N ARG A 132 0.87 19.84 3.57
CA ARG A 132 0.43 21.06 2.87
C ARG A 132 -1.08 21.08 2.67
N PHE A 133 -1.69 19.98 2.25
CA PHE A 133 -3.15 19.91 2.11
C PHE A 133 -3.90 20.14 3.42
N ILE A 134 -3.34 19.69 4.55
CA ILE A 134 -3.92 19.97 5.87
C ILE A 134 -3.84 21.48 6.17
N GLU A 135 -2.69 22.11 5.93
CA GLU A 135 -2.47 23.53 6.22
C GLU A 135 -3.29 24.46 5.33
N GLU A 136 -3.33 24.20 4.02
CA GLU A 136 -4.05 24.99 3.03
C GLU A 136 -5.57 24.78 3.08
N SER A 137 -6.08 23.82 3.90
CA SER A 137 -7.50 23.61 4.05
C SER A 137 -8.17 24.77 4.83
N ASP A 138 -9.41 25.07 4.53
CA ASP A 138 -10.22 26.05 5.26
C ASP A 138 -10.70 25.52 6.62
N ALA A 139 -10.19 24.37 7.08
CA ALA A 139 -10.59 23.76 8.34
C ALA A 139 -10.09 24.55 9.55
N PRO A 140 -10.85 24.60 10.67
CA PRO A 140 -10.38 25.20 11.92
C PRO A 140 -9.10 24.54 12.44
N ASP A 141 -8.26 25.31 13.17
CA ASP A 141 -6.98 24.84 13.70
C ASP A 141 -7.07 23.56 14.52
N GLN A 142 -8.15 23.36 15.24
CA GLN A 142 -8.38 22.13 16.01
C GLN A 142 -8.48 20.91 15.06
N ARG A 143 -9.16 21.06 13.94
CA ARG A 143 -9.28 20.00 12.93
C ARG A 143 -7.95 19.76 12.22
N LYS A 144 -7.22 20.81 11.87
CA LYS A 144 -5.87 20.69 11.28
C LYS A 144 -4.94 19.93 12.22
N ARG A 145 -4.96 20.22 13.51
CA ARG A 145 -4.20 19.46 14.53
C ARG A 145 -4.57 17.98 14.58
N MET A 146 -5.86 17.68 14.52
CA MET A 146 -6.36 16.30 14.48
C MET A 146 -5.87 15.56 13.23
N GLU A 147 -5.96 16.18 12.04
CA GLU A 147 -5.52 15.57 10.79
C GLU A 147 -3.99 15.35 10.76
N ARG A 148 -3.20 16.27 11.34
CA ARG A 148 -1.76 16.06 11.54
C ARG A 148 -1.47 14.87 12.45
N GLN A 149 -2.17 14.77 13.58
CA GLN A 149 -2.02 13.64 14.49
C GLN A 149 -2.32 12.29 13.81
N LYS A 150 -3.35 12.23 12.97
CA LYS A 150 -3.67 11.03 12.19
C LYS A 150 -2.58 10.69 11.17
N LEU A 151 -2.02 11.72 10.51
CA LEU A 151 -0.89 11.53 9.60
C LEU A 151 0.34 10.97 10.34
N ASP A 152 0.67 11.53 11.51
CA ASP A 152 1.78 11.04 12.34
C ASP A 152 1.60 9.58 12.75
N ILE A 153 0.38 9.17 13.10
CA ILE A 153 0.06 7.79 13.46
C ILE A 153 0.25 6.87 12.24
N LEU A 154 -0.19 7.30 11.06
CA LEU A 154 0.04 6.56 9.83
C LEU A 154 1.53 6.40 9.50
N LEU A 155 2.32 7.46 9.71
CA LEU A 155 3.78 7.41 9.56
C LEU A 155 4.40 6.46 10.58
N GLY A 156 3.92 6.46 11.81
CA GLY A 156 4.31 5.47 12.83
C GLY A 156 4.05 4.04 12.38
N LEU A 157 2.88 3.75 11.77
CA LEU A 157 2.59 2.46 11.15
C LEU A 157 3.57 2.14 10.01
N ALA A 158 3.88 3.12 9.15
CA ALA A 158 4.76 2.92 8.00
C ALA A 158 6.23 2.71 8.40
N GLU A 159 6.68 3.29 9.51
CA GLU A 159 8.07 3.18 10.01
C GLU A 159 8.23 2.20 11.17
N THR A 160 7.17 1.51 11.60
CA THR A 160 7.29 0.54 12.71
C THR A 160 8.23 -0.62 12.38
N ALA A 161 8.97 -1.09 13.39
CA ALA A 161 9.69 -2.35 13.35
C ALA A 161 8.83 -3.54 13.84
N ASN A 162 7.71 -3.26 14.49
CA ASN A 162 6.78 -4.25 15.03
C ASN A 162 5.82 -4.75 13.95
N CYS A 163 5.04 -5.77 14.28
CA CYS A 163 3.99 -6.28 13.40
C CYS A 163 3.01 -5.16 13.00
N ARG A 164 2.86 -4.90 11.71
CA ARG A 164 1.98 -3.83 11.21
C ARG A 164 0.53 -4.04 11.58
N ARG A 165 0.05 -5.30 11.59
CA ARG A 165 -1.32 -5.61 11.99
C ARG A 165 -1.55 -5.30 13.47
N GLN A 166 -0.60 -5.62 14.34
CA GLN A 166 -0.68 -5.26 15.76
C GLN A 166 -0.77 -3.75 15.95
N VAL A 167 0.09 -2.98 15.27
CA VAL A 167 0.09 -1.51 15.34
C VAL A 167 -1.23 -0.94 14.83
N LEU A 168 -1.72 -1.45 13.69
CA LEU A 168 -2.97 -1.02 13.08
C LEU A 168 -4.18 -1.32 13.98
N LEU A 169 -4.30 -2.54 14.49
CA LEU A 169 -5.42 -2.93 15.35
C LEU A 169 -5.37 -2.26 16.71
N SER A 170 -4.18 -2.06 17.30
CA SER A 170 -4.01 -1.33 18.55
C SER A 170 -4.53 0.12 18.47
N TYR A 171 -4.45 0.75 17.29
CA TYR A 171 -5.04 2.07 17.08
C TYR A 171 -6.57 2.06 17.26
N PHE A 172 -7.22 0.96 16.87
CA PHE A 172 -8.67 0.76 17.05
C PHE A 172 -9.07 0.14 18.39
N GLY A 173 -8.11 -0.05 19.30
CA GLY A 173 -8.34 -0.63 20.62
C GLY A 173 -8.30 -2.15 20.67
N ASP A 174 -8.04 -2.82 19.56
CA ASP A 174 -7.92 -4.27 19.47
C ASP A 174 -6.49 -4.76 19.76
N ARG A 175 -6.39 -6.01 20.19
CA ARG A 175 -5.12 -6.70 20.42
C ARG A 175 -5.07 -7.98 19.60
N CYS A 176 -3.92 -8.28 19.02
CA CYS A 176 -3.67 -9.54 18.34
C CYS A 176 -2.21 -9.98 18.53
N GLU A 177 -1.95 -11.25 18.34
CA GLU A 177 -0.61 -11.77 18.19
C GLU A 177 0.04 -11.30 16.88
N PRO A 178 1.37 -11.35 16.74
CA PRO A 178 2.04 -11.06 15.49
C PRO A 178 1.45 -11.86 14.33
N CYS A 179 1.11 -11.19 13.23
CA CYS A 179 0.31 -11.81 12.16
C CYS A 179 1.07 -12.85 11.31
N GLY A 180 2.40 -12.88 11.37
CA GLY A 180 3.24 -13.79 10.60
C GLY A 180 3.31 -13.51 9.09
N ASN A 181 2.48 -12.61 8.56
CA ASN A 181 2.36 -12.38 7.10
C ASN A 181 2.55 -10.94 6.63
N CYS A 182 2.75 -9.95 7.51
CA CYS A 182 3.19 -8.63 7.08
C CYS A 182 4.70 -8.61 6.82
N ASP A 183 5.17 -7.60 6.08
CA ASP A 183 6.59 -7.47 5.71
C ASP A 183 7.54 -7.44 6.92
N THR A 184 7.14 -6.84 8.06
CA THR A 184 7.94 -6.83 9.29
C THR A 184 7.92 -8.16 10.04
N CYS A 185 6.90 -9.01 9.86
CA CYS A 185 6.87 -10.37 10.41
C CYS A 185 7.63 -11.36 9.53
N ALA A 186 7.45 -11.27 8.20
CA ALA A 186 8.09 -12.16 7.23
C ALA A 186 9.61 -11.93 7.17
N GLU A 187 10.01 -10.67 7.21
CA GLU A 187 11.41 -10.24 7.23
C GLU A 187 11.60 -9.17 8.31
N PRO A 188 11.83 -9.54 9.56
CA PRO A 188 12.04 -8.59 10.64
C PRO A 188 13.17 -7.59 10.30
N PRO A 189 12.92 -6.29 10.46
CA PRO A 189 13.92 -5.29 10.13
C PRO A 189 15.10 -5.37 11.08
N THR A 190 16.31 -5.26 10.55
CA THR A 190 17.50 -5.07 11.37
C THR A 190 17.46 -3.69 12.01
N LEU A 191 17.68 -3.63 13.31
CA LEU A 191 17.80 -2.38 14.07
C LEU A 191 19.26 -2.05 14.32
N PHE A 192 19.56 -0.75 14.40
CA PHE A 192 20.87 -0.25 14.83
C PHE A 192 20.69 0.92 15.80
N ASP A 193 21.71 1.17 16.60
CA ASP A 193 21.74 2.37 17.44
C ASP A 193 21.97 3.61 16.56
N GLY A 194 20.87 4.32 16.30
CA GLY A 194 20.84 5.54 15.49
C GLY A 194 21.05 6.82 16.31
N THR A 195 21.41 6.72 17.60
CA THR A 195 21.53 7.87 18.50
C THR A 195 22.45 8.97 17.94
N ILE A 196 23.66 8.60 17.53
CA ILE A 196 24.63 9.54 16.96
C ILE A 196 24.15 10.12 15.62
N ALA A 197 23.54 9.28 14.77
CA ALA A 197 22.99 9.74 13.50
C ALA A 197 21.84 10.75 13.71
N ALA A 198 20.95 10.49 14.67
CA ALA A 198 19.89 11.43 15.05
C ALA A 198 20.46 12.75 15.57
N GLN A 199 21.47 12.69 16.45
CA GLN A 199 22.14 13.88 16.97
C GLN A 199 22.80 14.71 15.86
N LYS A 200 23.45 14.08 14.87
CA LYS A 200 24.04 14.77 13.72
C LYS A 200 22.97 15.50 12.89
N ILE A 201 21.85 14.83 12.58
CA ILE A 201 20.73 15.43 11.84
C ILE A 201 20.16 16.62 12.62
N LEU A 202 19.77 16.41 13.89
CA LEU A 202 19.17 17.46 14.72
C LEU A 202 20.12 18.65 14.89
N SER A 203 21.42 18.41 15.12
CA SER A 203 22.42 19.46 15.19
C SER A 203 22.59 20.21 13.86
N CYS A 204 22.53 19.52 12.73
CA CYS A 204 22.60 20.15 11.42
C CYS A 204 21.36 21.03 11.17
N ILE A 205 20.15 20.54 11.48
CA ILE A 205 18.90 21.30 11.38
C ILE A 205 19.01 22.58 12.22
N HIS A 206 19.47 22.49 13.46
CA HIS A 206 19.63 23.65 14.32
C HIS A 206 20.62 24.69 13.75
N ARG A 207 21.78 24.22 13.30
CA ARG A 207 22.85 25.11 12.80
C ARG A 207 22.52 25.75 11.44
N THR A 208 21.63 25.14 10.67
CA THR A 208 21.13 25.70 9.40
C THR A 208 19.91 26.60 9.58
N GLY A 209 19.47 26.86 10.85
CA GLY A 209 18.40 27.80 11.17
C GLY A 209 17.00 27.24 11.06
N GLU A 210 16.82 25.92 11.12
CA GLU A 210 15.53 25.21 11.23
C GLU A 210 14.51 25.58 10.12
N ARG A 211 14.99 25.72 8.87
CA ARG A 211 14.15 26.17 7.72
C ARG A 211 14.41 25.44 6.40
N PHE A 212 15.42 24.58 6.36
CA PHE A 212 15.78 23.87 5.12
C PHE A 212 15.16 22.46 5.09
N GLY A 213 14.80 22.01 3.89
CA GLY A 213 14.22 20.70 3.69
C GLY A 213 15.24 19.56 3.75
N GLN A 214 14.71 18.33 3.75
CA GLN A 214 15.47 17.09 3.90
C GLN A 214 16.69 17.00 2.98
N ALA A 215 16.53 17.26 1.69
CA ALA A 215 17.61 17.14 0.71
C ALA A 215 18.80 18.05 1.08
N TYR A 216 18.53 19.31 1.39
CA TYR A 216 19.53 20.27 1.78
C TYR A 216 20.28 19.86 3.05
N ILE A 217 19.57 19.42 4.10
CA ILE A 217 20.18 18.96 5.36
C ILE A 217 21.10 17.77 5.11
N VAL A 218 20.67 16.83 4.26
CA VAL A 218 21.47 15.65 3.90
C VAL A 218 22.72 16.06 3.10
N ASP A 219 22.60 17.00 2.15
CA ASP A 219 23.73 17.49 1.35
C ASP A 219 24.77 18.19 2.23
N VAL A 220 24.33 19.00 3.23
CA VAL A 220 25.23 19.61 4.23
C VAL A 220 25.95 18.54 5.06
N LEU A 221 25.23 17.51 5.54
CA LEU A 221 25.84 16.41 6.31
C LEU A 221 26.88 15.64 5.50
N LEU A 222 26.63 15.43 4.21
CA LEU A 222 27.55 14.74 3.31
C LEU A 222 28.76 15.61 2.89
N GLY A 223 28.66 16.93 3.10
CA GLY A 223 29.68 17.87 2.67
C GLY A 223 29.69 18.03 1.15
N VAL A 224 28.53 18.12 0.53
CA VAL A 224 28.38 18.33 -0.90
C VAL A 224 28.81 19.75 -1.26
N ASP A 225 29.67 19.89 -2.28
CA ASP A 225 30.03 21.18 -2.82
C ASP A 225 28.87 21.71 -3.68
N ASP A 226 28.13 22.67 -3.12
CA ASP A 226 26.93 23.25 -3.70
C ASP A 226 26.91 24.76 -3.48
N GLU A 227 26.66 25.54 -4.55
CA GLU A 227 26.64 27.00 -4.50
C GLU A 227 25.64 27.56 -3.47
N ARG A 228 24.52 26.88 -3.28
CA ARG A 228 23.50 27.26 -2.29
C ARG A 228 24.00 27.07 -0.86
N ILE A 229 24.77 26.01 -0.61
CA ILE A 229 25.35 25.75 0.73
C ILE A 229 26.37 26.83 1.06
N SER A 230 27.26 27.16 0.15
CA SER A 230 28.27 28.21 0.29
C SER A 230 27.66 29.61 0.43
N ARG A 231 26.58 29.90 -0.35
CA ARG A 231 25.85 31.16 -0.27
C ARG A 231 25.24 31.43 1.11
N PHE A 232 24.82 30.39 1.83
CA PHE A 232 24.30 30.49 3.19
C PHE A 232 25.39 30.33 4.25
N GLY A 233 26.66 30.12 3.89
CA GLY A 233 27.77 29.90 4.79
C GLY A 233 27.72 28.56 5.55
N HIS A 234 26.93 27.62 5.05
CA HIS A 234 26.75 26.33 5.72
C HIS A 234 27.88 25.33 5.42
N ASP A 235 28.77 25.62 4.50
CA ASP A 235 30.06 24.95 4.30
C ASP A 235 31.06 25.22 5.46
N GLN A 236 30.83 26.28 6.27
CA GLN A 236 31.68 26.64 7.39
C GLN A 236 31.16 26.14 8.75
N ILE A 237 29.97 25.54 8.82
CA ILE A 237 29.42 25.05 10.10
C ILE A 237 30.03 23.72 10.50
N SER A 238 30.10 23.45 11.81
CA SER A 238 30.74 22.22 12.33
C SER A 238 30.01 20.91 11.94
N THR A 239 28.82 21.00 11.37
CA THR A 239 28.05 19.84 10.86
C THR A 239 28.23 19.62 9.38
N PHE A 240 29.03 20.42 8.68
CA PHE A 240 29.32 20.18 7.26
C PHE A 240 30.26 18.97 7.10
N GLY A 241 29.81 18.00 6.32
CA GLY A 241 30.60 16.81 5.99
C GLY A 241 30.82 15.79 7.12
N ILE A 242 30.12 15.92 8.28
CA ILE A 242 30.26 14.97 9.40
C ILE A 242 29.46 13.68 9.20
N GLY A 243 28.67 13.57 8.13
CA GLY A 243 27.76 12.45 7.84
C GLY A 243 28.26 11.51 6.76
N ARG A 244 29.57 11.45 6.47
CA ARG A 244 30.12 10.63 5.37
C ARG A 244 30.07 9.12 5.62
N GLU A 245 29.74 8.67 6.82
CA GLU A 245 29.57 7.26 7.17
C GLU A 245 28.32 6.60 6.55
N HIS A 246 27.32 7.40 6.13
CA HIS A 246 26.14 6.92 5.46
C HIS A 246 25.97 7.55 4.07
N ASP A 247 25.34 6.84 3.15
CA ASP A 247 24.97 7.38 1.85
C ASP A 247 23.69 8.26 1.93
N ASN A 248 23.42 9.00 0.87
CA ASN A 248 22.26 9.89 0.76
C ASN A 248 20.92 9.16 1.04
N HIS A 249 20.77 7.94 0.53
CA HIS A 249 19.56 7.12 0.74
C HIS A 249 19.37 6.79 2.23
N THR A 250 20.44 6.39 2.91
CA THR A 250 20.41 6.06 4.34
C THR A 250 20.05 7.28 5.18
N TRP A 251 20.67 8.44 4.92
CA TRP A 251 20.34 9.68 5.63
C TRP A 251 18.89 10.10 5.45
N ARG A 252 18.37 10.02 4.23
CA ARG A 252 16.95 10.31 3.96
C ARG A 252 16.00 9.37 4.72
N ALA A 253 16.34 8.09 4.80
CA ALA A 253 15.56 7.11 5.57
C ALA A 253 15.60 7.39 7.07
N ILE A 254 16.76 7.81 7.61
CA ILE A 254 16.89 8.22 9.01
C ILE A 254 16.01 9.45 9.29
N VAL A 255 16.06 10.48 8.44
CA VAL A 255 15.20 11.68 8.62
C VAL A 255 13.72 11.30 8.66
N ARG A 256 13.24 10.42 7.77
CA ARG A 256 11.83 9.97 7.80
C ARG A 256 11.48 9.27 9.12
N GLN A 257 12.37 8.42 9.62
CA GLN A 257 12.16 7.75 10.91
C GLN A 257 12.12 8.75 12.07
N LEU A 258 12.96 9.80 12.04
CA LEU A 258 12.93 10.85 13.05
C LEU A 258 11.66 11.70 12.99
N VAL A 259 11.12 11.96 11.78
CA VAL A 259 9.82 12.61 11.61
C VAL A 259 8.71 11.70 12.16
N ALA A 260 8.69 10.41 11.81
CA ALA A 260 7.70 9.45 12.30
C ALA A 260 7.75 9.27 13.84
N GLN A 261 8.93 9.42 14.45
CA GLN A 261 9.12 9.42 15.91
C GLN A 261 8.92 10.78 16.57
N ARG A 262 8.48 11.79 15.80
CA ARG A 262 8.23 13.16 16.28
C ARG A 262 9.43 13.85 16.89
N LEU A 263 10.64 13.54 16.45
CA LEU A 263 11.86 14.26 16.82
C LEU A 263 12.09 15.47 15.93
N ILE A 264 11.53 15.46 14.73
CA ILE A 264 11.60 16.52 13.73
C ILE A 264 10.18 16.89 13.32
N ASP A 265 9.90 18.19 13.32
CA ASP A 265 8.73 18.79 12.72
C ASP A 265 9.08 19.27 11.30
N VAL A 266 8.09 19.18 10.40
CA VAL A 266 8.21 19.65 9.03
C VAL A 266 7.39 20.92 8.88
N ASP A 267 8.00 22.03 8.44
CA ASP A 267 7.27 23.25 8.13
C ASP A 267 6.52 23.13 6.80
N PHE A 268 5.21 23.11 6.89
CA PHE A 268 4.30 22.89 5.76
C PHE A 268 3.79 24.20 5.14
N ALA A 269 3.80 25.31 5.89
CA ALA A 269 3.46 26.63 5.39
C ALA A 269 4.54 27.19 4.45
N GLY A 270 5.79 26.71 4.64
CA GLY A 270 6.91 26.98 3.77
C GLY A 270 7.10 25.93 2.68
N HIS A 271 8.35 25.54 2.46
CA HIS A 271 8.73 24.59 1.40
C HIS A 271 9.21 23.24 1.96
N GLY A 272 8.64 22.77 3.06
CA GLY A 272 9.03 21.52 3.71
C GLY A 272 10.32 21.64 4.54
N GLY A 273 10.55 22.80 5.16
CA GLY A 273 11.66 23.01 6.07
C GLY A 273 11.57 22.12 7.29
N LEU A 274 12.72 21.63 7.79
CA LEU A 274 12.82 20.82 8.99
C LEU A 274 13.13 21.71 10.20
N SER A 275 12.43 21.46 11.31
CA SER A 275 12.70 22.05 12.62
C SER A 275 12.76 20.98 13.70
N ILE A 276 13.39 21.28 14.82
CA ILE A 276 13.49 20.35 15.94
C ILE A 276 12.24 20.48 16.79
N SER A 277 11.50 19.38 16.96
CA SER A 277 10.35 19.33 17.84
C SER A 277 10.74 19.45 19.33
N GLU A 278 9.76 19.65 20.20
CA GLU A 278 10.02 19.61 21.64
C GLU A 278 10.57 18.24 22.10
N THR A 279 10.02 17.14 21.55
CA THR A 279 10.52 15.80 21.80
C THR A 279 11.96 15.63 21.31
N GLY A 280 12.30 16.20 20.14
CA GLY A 280 13.68 16.21 19.64
C GLY A 280 14.65 16.98 20.52
N ARG A 281 14.23 18.12 21.09
CA ARG A 281 15.03 18.88 22.07
C ARG A 281 15.24 18.11 23.37
N GLN A 282 14.20 17.40 23.84
CA GLN A 282 14.30 16.52 25.02
C GLN A 282 15.25 15.35 24.75
N PHE A 283 15.17 14.70 23.59
CA PHE A 283 16.08 13.63 23.17
C PHE A 283 17.56 14.09 23.20
N LEU A 284 17.86 15.27 22.68
CA LEU A 284 19.21 15.80 22.70
C LEU A 284 19.76 16.00 24.13
N ARG A 285 18.88 16.29 25.11
CA ARG A 285 19.25 16.48 26.52
C ARG A 285 19.36 15.17 27.30
N ALA A 286 18.48 14.20 26.99
CA ALA A 286 18.27 13.00 27.81
C ALA A 286 19.31 11.90 27.60
N LYS A 287 20.16 11.97 26.56
CA LYS A 287 21.17 10.93 26.21
C LYS A 287 20.58 9.50 26.11
N GLN A 288 19.31 9.38 25.69
CA GLN A 288 18.66 8.09 25.51
C GLN A 288 19.11 7.45 24.21
N ALA A 289 19.26 6.11 24.21
CA ALA A 289 19.51 5.36 22.99
C ALA A 289 18.28 5.38 22.07
N LEU A 290 18.50 5.54 20.78
CA LEU A 290 17.47 5.56 19.76
C LEU A 290 17.70 4.42 18.75
N MET A 291 16.83 3.43 18.79
CA MET A 291 16.91 2.33 17.83
C MET A 291 16.18 2.71 16.54
N LEU A 292 16.89 2.61 15.43
CA LEU A 292 16.37 2.89 14.09
C LEU A 292 16.46 1.63 13.21
N ARG A 293 15.59 1.54 12.24
CA ARG A 293 15.63 0.48 11.24
C ARG A 293 16.73 0.76 10.20
N VAL A 294 17.52 -0.26 9.89
CA VAL A 294 18.44 -0.19 8.74
C VAL A 294 17.61 -0.03 7.47
N PRO A 295 17.85 1.01 6.65
CA PRO A 295 17.15 1.18 5.39
C PRO A 295 17.39 0.00 4.46
N ARG A 296 16.32 -0.55 3.91
CA ARG A 296 16.44 -1.58 2.88
C ARG A 296 16.86 -0.91 1.57
N LYS A 297 18.06 -1.19 1.10
CA LYS A 297 18.41 -0.89 -0.30
C LYS A 297 17.51 -1.75 -1.17
N SER A 298 16.86 -1.17 -2.16
CA SER A 298 16.07 -1.91 -3.14
C SER A 298 17.00 -2.82 -3.96
N LYS A 299 17.39 -3.95 -3.36
CA LYS A 299 18.05 -5.01 -4.14
C LYS A 299 16.97 -5.60 -5.04
N PRO A 300 17.27 -5.92 -6.30
CA PRO A 300 16.46 -6.87 -7.01
C PRO A 300 16.53 -8.18 -6.21
N SER A 301 15.54 -8.44 -5.37
CA SER A 301 15.55 -9.64 -4.56
C SER A 301 15.34 -10.84 -5.49
N ARG A 302 16.41 -11.56 -5.75
CA ARG A 302 16.41 -12.99 -6.10
C ARG A 302 16.16 -13.81 -4.82
N GLY A 303 15.24 -13.45 -3.98
CA GLY A 303 14.97 -14.13 -2.73
C GLY A 303 13.48 -14.13 -2.52
N THR A 304 12.91 -15.30 -2.53
CA THR A 304 11.65 -15.71 -1.95
C THR A 304 11.30 -14.90 -0.70
N VAL A 305 10.82 -13.67 -0.87
CA VAL A 305 9.83 -13.16 0.05
C VAL A 305 8.69 -14.15 -0.07
N SER A 306 8.24 -14.72 1.03
CA SER A 306 7.05 -15.56 1.07
C SER A 306 6.01 -14.86 0.19
N ARG A 307 5.85 -15.35 -1.04
CA ARG A 307 4.82 -14.89 -1.96
C ARG A 307 3.54 -14.94 -1.14
N GLY A 308 2.84 -13.82 -1.03
CA GLY A 308 1.44 -13.89 -0.71
C GLY A 308 0.93 -14.97 -1.66
N LYS A 309 0.57 -16.14 -1.12
CA LYS A 309 0.23 -17.27 -1.97
C LYS A 309 -0.88 -16.78 -2.85
N SER A 310 -0.67 -16.73 -4.17
CA SER A 310 -1.76 -16.55 -5.12
C SER A 310 -2.86 -17.53 -4.70
N VAL A 311 -4.10 -17.16 -4.86
CA VAL A 311 -5.24 -18.01 -4.50
C VAL A 311 -5.07 -19.41 -5.09
N THR A 312 -4.38 -19.53 -6.22
CA THR A 312 -4.07 -20.77 -6.95
C THR A 312 -2.75 -21.42 -6.56
N SER A 313 -1.88 -20.79 -5.77
CA SER A 313 -0.55 -21.34 -5.44
C SER A 313 -0.56 -22.65 -4.65
N ALA A 314 -1.72 -23.05 -4.11
CA ALA A 314 -1.94 -24.31 -3.43
C ALA A 314 -2.56 -25.38 -4.34
N LEU A 315 -2.98 -25.01 -5.56
CA LEU A 315 -3.55 -25.94 -6.53
C LEU A 315 -2.44 -26.67 -7.30
N SER A 316 -2.70 -27.92 -7.70
CA SER A 316 -1.87 -28.58 -8.70
C SER A 316 -2.05 -27.91 -10.06
N GLU A 317 -1.10 -28.05 -10.99
CA GLU A 317 -1.25 -27.51 -12.37
C GLU A 317 -2.56 -27.98 -13.04
N ARG A 318 -2.96 -29.21 -12.77
CA ARG A 318 -4.19 -29.79 -13.29
C ARG A 318 -5.44 -29.15 -12.68
N ASP A 319 -5.43 -28.85 -11.38
CA ASP A 319 -6.55 -28.20 -10.69
C ASP A 319 -6.61 -26.71 -11.02
N GLU A 320 -5.48 -26.07 -11.27
CA GLU A 320 -5.43 -24.69 -11.76
C GLU A 320 -6.06 -24.55 -13.14
N ALA A 321 -5.75 -25.47 -14.08
CA ALA A 321 -6.38 -25.48 -15.41
C ALA A 321 -7.92 -25.63 -15.31
N LEU A 322 -8.40 -26.54 -14.47
CA LEU A 322 -9.83 -26.69 -14.23
C LEU A 322 -10.43 -25.46 -13.55
N PHE A 323 -9.76 -24.88 -12.58
CA PHE A 323 -10.20 -23.64 -11.92
C PHE A 323 -10.38 -22.50 -12.94
N GLN A 324 -9.46 -22.31 -13.88
CA GLN A 324 -9.60 -21.30 -14.92
C GLN A 324 -10.79 -21.59 -15.84
N ALA A 325 -10.99 -22.82 -16.25
CA ALA A 325 -12.15 -23.21 -17.05
C ALA A 325 -13.49 -22.97 -16.32
N LEU A 326 -13.53 -23.22 -15.01
CA LEU A 326 -14.71 -22.94 -14.18
C LEU A 326 -14.94 -21.42 -14.03
N ARG A 327 -13.87 -20.61 -13.95
CA ARG A 327 -13.98 -19.14 -13.96
C ARG A 327 -14.54 -18.62 -15.28
N GLU A 328 -14.05 -19.12 -16.40
CA GLU A 328 -14.57 -18.75 -17.73
C GLU A 328 -16.05 -19.08 -17.84
N LYS A 329 -16.47 -20.29 -17.40
CA LYS A 329 -17.89 -20.69 -17.41
C LYS A 329 -18.72 -19.79 -16.48
N ARG A 330 -18.24 -19.47 -15.31
CA ARG A 330 -18.88 -18.53 -14.40
C ARG A 330 -19.10 -17.16 -15.06
N LEU A 331 -18.08 -16.63 -15.72
CA LEU A 331 -18.13 -15.32 -16.39
C LEU A 331 -19.13 -15.34 -17.56
N GLU A 332 -19.16 -16.41 -18.36
CA GLU A 332 -20.16 -16.62 -19.44
C GLU A 332 -21.60 -16.54 -18.89
N ILE A 333 -21.89 -17.30 -17.81
CA ILE A 333 -23.21 -17.31 -17.20
C ILE A 333 -23.54 -15.95 -16.56
N ALA A 334 -22.58 -15.32 -15.91
CA ALA A 334 -22.75 -14.02 -15.27
C ALA A 334 -23.12 -12.93 -16.28
N ARG A 335 -22.43 -12.89 -17.43
CA ARG A 335 -22.74 -11.97 -18.54
C ARG A 335 -24.13 -12.20 -19.11
N THR A 336 -24.51 -13.47 -19.34
CA THR A 336 -25.84 -13.83 -19.87
C THR A 336 -26.96 -13.38 -18.92
N GLN A 337 -26.72 -13.44 -17.60
CA GLN A 337 -27.71 -13.07 -16.59
C GLN A 337 -27.59 -11.62 -16.11
N ASN A 338 -26.61 -10.89 -16.61
CA ASN A 338 -26.28 -9.52 -16.18
C ASN A 338 -26.13 -9.41 -14.64
N VAL A 339 -25.41 -10.34 -14.05
CA VAL A 339 -25.08 -10.36 -12.62
C VAL A 339 -23.57 -10.42 -12.39
N PRO A 340 -23.05 -9.94 -11.27
CA PRO A 340 -21.64 -10.12 -10.92
C PRO A 340 -21.27 -11.61 -10.80
N PRO A 341 -20.07 -12.03 -11.25
CA PRO A 341 -19.62 -13.43 -11.23
C PRO A 341 -19.71 -14.10 -9.86
N TYR A 342 -19.39 -13.38 -8.78
CA TYR A 342 -19.41 -13.90 -7.41
C TYR A 342 -20.83 -14.27 -6.91
N VAL A 343 -21.89 -13.74 -7.52
CA VAL A 343 -23.26 -14.12 -7.20
C VAL A 343 -23.52 -15.57 -7.57
N ILE A 344 -22.89 -16.06 -8.63
CA ILE A 344 -22.97 -17.46 -9.07
C ILE A 344 -22.19 -18.34 -8.10
N PHE A 345 -20.86 -18.22 -8.10
CA PHE A 345 -19.96 -18.86 -7.13
C PHE A 345 -18.79 -17.95 -6.80
N HIS A 346 -18.39 -17.95 -5.52
CA HIS A 346 -17.13 -17.32 -5.10
C HIS A 346 -15.93 -18.14 -5.58
N ASP A 347 -14.76 -17.50 -5.72
CA ASP A 347 -13.52 -18.19 -6.09
C ASP A 347 -13.21 -19.36 -5.17
N ARG A 348 -13.46 -19.22 -3.86
CA ARG A 348 -13.31 -20.31 -2.90
C ARG A 348 -14.12 -21.56 -3.30
N THR A 349 -15.37 -21.37 -3.71
CA THR A 349 -16.21 -22.49 -4.19
C THR A 349 -15.67 -23.11 -5.48
N LEU A 350 -15.14 -22.30 -6.40
CA LEU A 350 -14.53 -22.81 -7.63
C LEU A 350 -13.23 -23.59 -7.34
N ILE A 351 -12.44 -23.17 -6.35
CA ILE A 351 -11.26 -23.90 -5.88
C ILE A 351 -11.67 -25.27 -5.32
N GLU A 352 -12.68 -25.30 -4.46
CA GLU A 352 -13.19 -26.55 -3.89
C GLU A 352 -13.73 -27.49 -4.99
N LEU A 353 -14.45 -26.95 -5.98
CA LEU A 353 -14.91 -27.71 -7.15
C LEU A 353 -13.75 -28.26 -8.00
N ALA A 354 -12.70 -27.45 -8.21
CA ALA A 354 -11.53 -27.87 -8.98
C ALA A 354 -10.72 -28.95 -8.26
N THR A 355 -10.65 -28.89 -6.93
CA THR A 355 -9.93 -29.88 -6.11
C THR A 355 -10.73 -31.16 -5.91
N ALA A 356 -12.03 -31.05 -5.58
CA ALA A 356 -12.88 -32.19 -5.31
C ALA A 356 -13.34 -32.95 -6.58
N ARG A 357 -13.37 -32.27 -7.73
CA ARG A 357 -13.76 -32.82 -9.03
C ARG A 357 -15.05 -33.68 -8.98
N PRO A 358 -16.19 -33.15 -8.49
CA PRO A 358 -17.41 -33.94 -8.35
C PRO A 358 -17.87 -34.42 -9.74
N ALA A 359 -18.10 -35.75 -9.86
CA ALA A 359 -18.56 -36.34 -11.08
C ALA A 359 -20.11 -36.39 -11.20
N SER A 360 -20.80 -36.10 -10.10
CA SER A 360 -22.26 -36.15 -10.03
C SER A 360 -22.86 -34.98 -9.29
N ARG A 361 -24.16 -34.72 -9.49
CA ARG A 361 -24.90 -33.70 -8.73
C ARG A 361 -24.87 -33.93 -7.21
N ALA A 362 -24.94 -35.20 -6.79
CA ALA A 362 -24.87 -35.53 -5.37
C ALA A 362 -23.52 -35.16 -4.77
N GLN A 363 -22.42 -35.51 -5.43
CA GLN A 363 -21.07 -35.12 -4.97
C GLN A 363 -20.87 -33.61 -5.01
N MET A 364 -21.46 -32.91 -5.99
CA MET A 364 -21.36 -31.45 -6.03
C MET A 364 -22.14 -30.75 -4.91
N ALA A 365 -23.20 -31.37 -4.39
CA ALA A 365 -23.96 -30.86 -3.25
C ALA A 365 -23.14 -30.82 -1.97
N ASP A 366 -22.15 -31.73 -1.83
CA ASP A 366 -21.27 -31.80 -0.66
C ASP A 366 -20.17 -30.71 -0.66
N VAL A 367 -20.01 -29.98 -1.79
CA VAL A 367 -18.95 -28.96 -1.90
C VAL A 367 -19.35 -27.69 -1.14
N PRO A 368 -18.49 -27.17 -0.25
CA PRO A 368 -18.77 -25.94 0.49
C PRO A 368 -19.07 -24.74 -0.44
N GLY A 369 -20.19 -24.07 -0.17
CA GLY A 369 -20.65 -22.92 -0.99
C GLY A 369 -21.56 -23.29 -2.17
N VAL A 370 -21.88 -24.56 -2.35
CA VAL A 370 -22.88 -25.05 -3.31
C VAL A 370 -24.19 -25.35 -2.55
N GLY A 371 -25.07 -24.37 -2.48
CA GLY A 371 -26.42 -24.57 -1.91
C GLY A 371 -27.40 -25.10 -2.96
N ASP A 372 -28.52 -25.68 -2.50
CA ASP A 372 -29.51 -26.34 -3.34
C ASP A 372 -29.99 -25.52 -4.55
N ALA A 373 -30.31 -24.24 -4.32
CA ALA A 373 -30.75 -23.34 -5.40
C ALA A 373 -29.66 -23.08 -6.44
N LYS A 374 -28.40 -22.99 -6.06
CA LYS A 374 -27.26 -22.81 -6.97
C LYS A 374 -26.93 -24.11 -7.68
N LEU A 375 -27.04 -25.26 -7.00
CA LEU A 375 -26.86 -26.58 -7.55
C LEU A 375 -27.92 -26.87 -8.64
N GLU A 376 -29.16 -26.48 -8.37
CA GLU A 376 -30.24 -26.64 -9.34
C GLU A 376 -30.03 -25.78 -10.60
N ARG A 377 -29.68 -24.51 -10.38
CA ARG A 377 -29.57 -23.51 -11.45
C ARG A 377 -28.31 -23.63 -12.28
N TYR A 378 -27.17 -23.91 -11.64
CA TYR A 378 -25.85 -23.86 -12.26
C TYR A 378 -25.13 -25.20 -12.30
N GLY A 379 -25.51 -26.16 -11.43
CA GLY A 379 -24.85 -27.47 -11.32
C GLY A 379 -24.58 -28.19 -12.62
N PRO A 380 -25.59 -28.34 -13.51
CA PRO A 380 -25.37 -29.04 -14.79
C PRO A 380 -24.27 -28.41 -15.66
N ALA A 381 -24.20 -27.08 -15.72
CA ALA A 381 -23.23 -26.37 -16.54
C ALA A 381 -21.78 -26.54 -15.98
N PHE A 382 -21.61 -26.47 -14.65
CA PHE A 382 -20.30 -26.64 -14.01
C PHE A 382 -19.84 -28.11 -14.02
N LEU A 383 -20.75 -29.08 -13.81
CA LEU A 383 -20.43 -30.51 -13.95
C LEU A 383 -19.97 -30.88 -15.36
N ALA A 384 -20.56 -30.28 -16.39
CA ALA A 384 -20.13 -30.49 -17.78
C ALA A 384 -18.66 -30.04 -17.97
N VAL A 385 -18.26 -28.91 -17.40
CA VAL A 385 -16.86 -28.43 -17.45
C VAL A 385 -15.93 -29.37 -16.68
N ILE A 386 -16.32 -29.80 -15.46
CA ILE A 386 -15.49 -30.69 -14.62
C ILE A 386 -15.29 -32.03 -15.35
N ASN A 387 -16.35 -32.63 -15.91
CA ASN A 387 -16.27 -33.89 -16.62
C ASN A 387 -15.45 -33.81 -17.93
N ALA A 388 -15.40 -32.63 -18.56
CA ALA A 388 -14.58 -32.43 -19.77
C ALA A 388 -13.05 -32.29 -19.44
N HIS A 389 -12.71 -32.02 -18.20
CA HIS A 389 -11.32 -31.88 -17.72
C HIS A 389 -10.90 -33.06 -16.81
N GLY A 390 -11.69 -34.08 -16.72
CA GLY A 390 -11.53 -35.28 -15.88
C GLY A 390 -10.57 -36.34 -16.38
#